data_2e6711418552b72d87cbb01babcd7bcd
#
_entry.id   2e6711418552b72d87cbb01babcd7bcd
#
_cell.length_a   1.000
_cell.length_b   1.000
_cell.length_c   1.000
_cell.angle_alpha   90.00
_cell.angle_beta   90.00
_cell.angle_gamma   90.00
#
_symmetry.space_group_name_H-M   'P 1'
#
loop_
_entity.id
_entity.type
_entity.pdbx_description
1 polymer ?
#
loop_
_entity_poly.entity_id
_entity_poly.type
_entity_poly.pdbx_seq_one_letter_code
_entity_poly.pdbx_strand_id
1 'polypeptide(L)'
;MATEQVLKRRSSSSSSRASKQVHFANMQPTEKQERQQQQSMSPLQRHIAFWDQDDDGIIRPMDVYAGFRALGFNVLFSIGSLLIPLFFSYPTRLAHSLVPDWRFRIYVSSIHKAKHGSDTGVYDIDGQLRENMFDEMFAHYDTGRTGGLSAGEVWHMISRNRCAADPAGWAFSFMEWWTTWLLLQENGRVWRDDLKACYDGSLFWRIANGRKRRNKEEPAWQKGYGVEDFVRGMWNGRTWKTWELKGHQSRFGSSNKDAGSGSDQTAPLVN
;
A
#
# COMPACT_ATOMS: atom_id res chain seq x y z
N MET A 1 32.06 25.54 13.20
CA MET A 1 31.13 24.37 13.29
C MET A 1 30.11 24.29 12.15
N ALA A 2 29.52 25.38 11.65
CA ALA A 2 28.54 25.35 10.56
C ALA A 2 29.11 24.91 9.19
N THR A 3 30.35 25.24 8.89
CA THR A 3 31.00 24.96 7.59
C THR A 3 31.30 23.46 7.37
N GLU A 4 31.60 22.73 8.43
CA GLU A 4 31.95 21.31 8.38
C GLU A 4 30.71 20.41 8.16
N GLN A 5 29.54 20.82 8.66
CA GLN A 5 28.28 20.11 8.41
C GLN A 5 27.77 20.27 6.98
N VAL A 6 28.04 21.39 6.33
CA VAL A 6 27.66 21.63 4.93
C VAL A 6 28.51 20.79 3.98
N LEU A 7 29.79 20.63 4.27
CA LEU A 7 30.70 19.77 3.50
C LEU A 7 30.34 18.29 3.64
N LYS A 8 29.97 17.82 4.83
CA LYS A 8 29.51 16.43 5.04
C LYS A 8 28.20 16.12 4.31
N ARG A 9 27.25 17.06 4.26
CA ARG A 9 26.00 16.89 3.50
C ARG A 9 26.23 16.88 1.98
N ARG A 10 27.19 17.66 1.46
CA ARG A 10 27.53 17.65 0.03
C ARG A 10 28.25 16.36 -0.38
N SER A 11 29.13 15.80 0.46
CA SER A 11 29.84 14.55 0.16
C SER A 11 28.92 13.33 0.20
N SER A 12 27.92 13.28 1.11
CA SER A 12 26.95 12.19 1.17
C SER A 12 25.97 12.18 -0.02
N SER A 13 25.58 13.37 -0.51
CA SER A 13 24.70 13.48 -1.68
C SER A 13 25.40 13.14 -3.00
N SER A 14 26.70 13.43 -3.13
CA SER A 14 27.50 13.07 -4.30
C SER A 14 27.80 11.56 -4.37
N SER A 15 28.07 10.92 -3.21
CA SER A 15 28.29 9.48 -3.13
C SER A 15 27.02 8.67 -3.48
N SER A 16 25.85 9.12 -3.01
CA SER A 16 24.58 8.45 -3.33
C SER A 16 24.17 8.63 -4.81
N ARG A 17 24.50 9.76 -5.42
CA ARG A 17 24.31 9.98 -6.86
C ARG A 17 25.23 9.13 -7.71
N ALA A 18 26.51 9.05 -7.32
CA ALA A 18 27.50 8.22 -8.04
C ALA A 18 27.16 6.73 -7.98
N SER A 19 26.76 6.21 -6.82
CA SER A 19 26.34 4.81 -6.68
C SER A 19 25.07 4.48 -7.47
N LYS A 20 24.09 5.40 -7.54
CA LYS A 20 22.91 5.24 -8.39
C LYS A 20 23.24 5.26 -9.89
N GLN A 21 24.17 6.14 -10.31
CA GLN A 21 24.61 6.21 -11.71
C GLN A 21 25.38 4.95 -12.14
N VAL A 22 26.25 4.41 -11.30
CA VAL A 22 27.00 3.17 -11.58
C VAL A 22 26.05 1.97 -11.66
N HIS A 23 25.06 1.90 -10.75
CA HIS A 23 24.06 0.83 -10.80
C HIS A 23 23.24 0.89 -12.08
N PHE A 24 22.81 2.09 -12.52
CA PHE A 24 22.05 2.29 -13.75
C PHE A 24 22.89 1.96 -15.02
N ALA A 25 24.20 2.20 -14.99
CA ALA A 25 25.10 1.90 -16.11
C ALA A 25 25.30 0.40 -16.35
N ASN A 26 25.23 -0.42 -15.30
CA ASN A 26 25.44 -1.87 -15.37
C ASN A 26 24.15 -2.69 -15.58
N MET A 27 22.99 -2.04 -15.74
CA MET A 27 21.74 -2.74 -15.97
C MET A 27 21.62 -3.25 -17.40
N GLN A 28 20.98 -4.43 -17.55
CA GLN A 28 20.64 -4.97 -18.88
C GLN A 28 19.66 -4.03 -19.62
N PRO A 29 19.68 -4.03 -20.96
CA PRO A 29 18.82 -3.14 -21.74
C PRO A 29 17.31 -3.24 -21.42
N THR A 30 16.82 -4.45 -21.14
CA THR A 30 15.45 -4.73 -20.74
C THR A 30 15.10 -4.11 -19.39
N GLU A 31 15.97 -4.24 -18.40
CA GLU A 31 15.77 -3.64 -17.08
C GLU A 31 15.78 -2.10 -17.12
N LYS A 32 16.57 -1.51 -18.05
CA LYS A 32 16.56 -0.06 -18.26
C LYS A 32 15.24 0.42 -18.85
N GLN A 33 14.69 -0.33 -19.80
CA GLN A 33 13.41 -0.01 -20.42
C GLN A 33 12.26 -0.12 -19.43
N GLU A 34 12.19 -1.20 -18.66
CA GLU A 34 11.19 -1.40 -17.61
C GLU A 34 11.22 -0.29 -16.53
N ARG A 35 12.43 0.10 -16.10
CA ARG A 35 12.56 1.23 -15.14
C ARG A 35 12.15 2.57 -15.74
N GLN A 36 12.45 2.81 -17.01
CA GLN A 36 12.02 4.03 -17.68
C GLN A 36 10.50 4.06 -17.83
N GLN A 37 9.88 2.94 -18.18
CA GLN A 37 8.43 2.80 -18.27
C GLN A 37 7.76 3.02 -16.92
N GLN A 38 8.27 2.41 -15.84
CA GLN A 38 7.77 2.65 -14.48
C GLN A 38 7.94 4.10 -14.01
N GLN A 39 9.01 4.79 -14.42
CA GLN A 39 9.22 6.21 -14.12
C GLN A 39 8.29 7.15 -14.89
N SER A 40 7.79 6.74 -16.05
CA SER A 40 6.84 7.51 -16.84
C SER A 40 5.39 7.37 -16.36
N MET A 41 5.09 6.33 -15.57
CA MET A 41 3.76 6.11 -15.00
C MET A 41 3.49 7.04 -13.81
N SER A 42 2.25 7.52 -13.70
CA SER A 42 1.81 8.20 -12.47
C SER A 42 1.79 7.21 -11.29
N PRO A 43 1.86 7.70 -10.04
CA PRO A 43 1.73 6.84 -8.85
C PRO A 43 0.45 5.98 -8.88
N LEU A 44 -0.68 6.53 -9.30
CA LEU A 44 -1.92 5.77 -9.46
C LEU A 44 -1.79 4.68 -10.54
N GLN A 45 -1.15 4.97 -11.67
CA GLN A 45 -0.90 3.95 -12.69
C GLN A 45 0.01 2.84 -12.17
N ARG A 46 1.07 3.17 -11.42
CA ARG A 46 1.93 2.17 -10.78
C ARG A 46 1.19 1.32 -9.73
N HIS A 47 0.27 1.94 -8.98
CA HIS A 47 -0.59 1.24 -8.02
C HIS A 47 -1.41 0.14 -8.71
N ILE A 48 -1.94 0.41 -9.89
CA ILE A 48 -2.77 -0.55 -10.61
C ILE A 48 -2.01 -1.44 -11.59
N ALA A 49 -0.77 -1.10 -11.99
CA ALA A 49 0.07 -1.94 -12.84
C ALA A 49 0.34 -3.33 -12.24
N PHE A 50 0.21 -3.49 -10.93
CA PHE A 50 0.28 -4.80 -10.27
C PHE A 50 -0.81 -5.77 -10.77
N TRP A 51 -1.96 -5.25 -11.14
CA TRP A 51 -3.10 -6.04 -11.61
C TRP A 51 -3.03 -6.34 -13.12
N ASP A 52 -2.30 -5.55 -13.87
CA ASP A 52 -2.02 -5.72 -15.30
C ASP A 52 -0.75 -6.57 -15.48
N GLN A 53 -0.89 -7.90 -15.31
CA GLN A 53 0.27 -8.80 -15.25
C GLN A 53 0.90 -9.10 -16.60
N ASP A 54 0.15 -8.94 -17.69
CA ASP A 54 0.61 -9.12 -19.07
C ASP A 54 1.05 -7.78 -19.73
N ASP A 55 0.94 -6.66 -18.97
CA ASP A 55 1.35 -5.29 -19.36
C ASP A 55 0.73 -4.84 -20.70
N ASP A 56 -0.53 -5.26 -20.95
CA ASP A 56 -1.27 -4.89 -22.15
C ASP A 56 -2.10 -3.60 -21.98
N GLY A 57 -2.06 -2.99 -20.79
CA GLY A 57 -2.80 -1.80 -20.43
C GLY A 57 -4.28 -2.04 -20.11
N ILE A 58 -4.70 -3.30 -20.00
CA ILE A 58 -6.08 -3.71 -19.78
C ILE A 58 -6.17 -4.73 -18.63
N ILE A 59 -6.77 -4.34 -17.53
CA ILE A 59 -7.04 -5.26 -16.41
C ILE A 59 -8.39 -5.94 -16.64
N ARG A 60 -8.38 -7.27 -16.71
CA ARG A 60 -9.57 -8.11 -16.84
C ARG A 60 -10.02 -8.62 -15.47
N PRO A 61 -11.28 -9.07 -15.31
CA PRO A 61 -11.72 -9.65 -14.04
C PRO A 61 -10.82 -10.78 -13.52
N MET A 62 -10.27 -11.61 -14.40
CA MET A 62 -9.38 -12.69 -14.00
C MET A 62 -8.01 -12.22 -13.53
N ASP A 63 -7.55 -11.05 -14.00
CA ASP A 63 -6.29 -10.44 -13.55
C ASP A 63 -6.45 -9.92 -12.12
N VAL A 64 -7.61 -9.33 -11.81
CA VAL A 64 -7.96 -8.94 -10.44
C VAL A 64 -7.99 -10.17 -9.52
N TYR A 65 -8.65 -11.25 -9.93
CA TYR A 65 -8.64 -12.51 -9.19
C TYR A 65 -7.21 -13.01 -8.95
N ALA A 66 -6.38 -13.07 -9.99
CA ALA A 66 -5.00 -13.52 -9.90
C ALA A 66 -4.14 -12.63 -8.98
N GLY A 67 -4.34 -11.32 -9.05
CA GLY A 67 -3.68 -10.35 -8.16
C GLY A 67 -4.04 -10.59 -6.69
N PHE A 68 -5.33 -10.77 -6.36
CA PHE A 68 -5.74 -11.12 -5.00
C PHE A 68 -5.14 -12.43 -4.52
N ARG A 69 -5.07 -13.46 -5.39
CA ARG A 69 -4.37 -14.71 -5.09
C ARG A 69 -2.87 -14.48 -4.83
N ALA A 70 -2.24 -13.65 -5.63
CA ALA A 70 -0.82 -13.30 -5.46
C ALA A 70 -0.55 -12.56 -4.15
N LEU A 71 -1.47 -11.68 -3.74
CA LEU A 71 -1.42 -10.98 -2.45
C LEU A 71 -1.74 -11.91 -1.27
N GLY A 72 -2.32 -13.07 -1.52
CA GLY A 72 -2.50 -14.06 -0.49
C GLY A 72 -3.91 -14.33 -0.04
N PHE A 73 -4.89 -13.71 -0.65
CA PHE A 73 -6.28 -14.02 -0.34
C PHE A 73 -6.66 -15.42 -0.78
N ASN A 74 -7.54 -16.09 -0.03
CA ASN A 74 -8.03 -17.42 -0.42
C ASN A 74 -8.92 -17.36 -1.67
N VAL A 75 -9.28 -18.52 -2.19
CA VAL A 75 -10.08 -18.64 -3.42
C VAL A 75 -11.41 -17.90 -3.29
N LEU A 76 -12.12 -18.09 -2.19
CA LEU A 76 -13.45 -17.51 -1.99
C LEU A 76 -13.41 -15.96 -1.97
N PHE A 77 -12.45 -15.39 -1.22
CA PHE A 77 -12.26 -13.94 -1.19
C PHE A 77 -11.86 -13.41 -2.57
N SER A 78 -10.98 -14.11 -3.27
CA SER A 78 -10.53 -13.70 -4.61
C SER A 78 -11.65 -13.80 -5.66
N ILE A 79 -12.61 -14.73 -5.51
CA ILE A 79 -13.83 -14.73 -6.32
C ILE A 79 -14.66 -13.46 -6.04
N GLY A 80 -14.79 -13.07 -4.78
CA GLY A 80 -15.47 -11.81 -4.41
C GLY A 80 -14.85 -10.57 -5.07
N SER A 81 -13.54 -10.57 -5.30
CA SER A 81 -12.85 -9.46 -5.97
C SER A 81 -13.25 -9.26 -7.43
N LEU A 82 -13.89 -10.25 -8.07
CA LEU A 82 -14.43 -10.12 -9.43
C LEU A 82 -15.55 -9.06 -9.53
N LEU A 83 -16.09 -8.59 -8.39
CA LEU A 83 -17.01 -7.47 -8.35
C LEU A 83 -16.32 -6.12 -8.58
N ILE A 84 -15.02 -6.00 -8.31
CA ILE A 84 -14.26 -4.74 -8.46
C ILE A 84 -14.33 -4.19 -9.90
N PRO A 85 -14.10 -5.00 -10.95
CA PRO A 85 -14.22 -4.52 -12.32
C PRO A 85 -15.60 -3.99 -12.73
N LEU A 86 -16.68 -4.46 -12.11
CA LEU A 86 -18.02 -3.93 -12.39
C LEU A 86 -18.10 -2.42 -12.17
N PHE A 87 -17.34 -1.94 -11.23
CA PHE A 87 -17.36 -0.56 -10.81
C PHE A 87 -16.34 0.30 -11.58
N PHE A 88 -15.13 -0.19 -11.79
CA PHE A 88 -14.03 0.56 -12.42
C PHE A 88 -14.06 0.51 -13.94
N SER A 89 -14.75 -0.48 -14.54
CA SER A 89 -14.77 -0.67 -15.98
C SER A 89 -15.39 0.53 -16.70
N TYR A 90 -16.60 0.95 -16.30
CA TYR A 90 -17.32 2.01 -17.02
C TYR A 90 -16.62 3.38 -16.93
N PRO A 91 -16.20 3.87 -15.77
CA PRO A 91 -15.46 5.14 -15.68
C PRO A 91 -14.20 5.16 -16.55
N THR A 92 -13.42 4.09 -16.55
CA THR A 92 -12.20 4.01 -17.36
C THR A 92 -12.51 3.85 -18.87
N ARG A 93 -13.64 3.20 -19.20
CA ARG A 93 -14.12 3.03 -20.57
C ARG A 93 -14.53 4.35 -21.21
N LEU A 94 -15.06 5.31 -20.44
CA LEU A 94 -15.51 6.61 -20.94
C LEU A 94 -14.43 7.42 -21.68
N ALA A 95 -13.15 7.13 -21.46
CA ALA A 95 -12.07 7.73 -22.26
C ALA A 95 -12.04 7.23 -23.71
N HIS A 96 -12.65 6.07 -23.98
CA HIS A 96 -12.57 5.37 -25.26
C HIS A 96 -13.93 5.23 -25.93
N SER A 97 -15.01 5.07 -25.16
CA SER A 97 -16.36 4.86 -25.68
C SER A 97 -17.42 5.17 -24.62
N LEU A 98 -18.57 5.67 -25.08
CA LEU A 98 -19.76 5.86 -24.22
C LEU A 98 -20.51 4.54 -23.95
N VAL A 99 -20.25 3.50 -24.74
CA VAL A 99 -20.90 2.20 -24.58
C VAL A 99 -20.17 1.39 -23.49
N PRO A 100 -20.88 0.90 -22.45
CA PRO A 100 -20.29 0.03 -21.43
C PRO A 100 -19.60 -1.20 -22.02
N ASP A 101 -18.53 -1.65 -21.39
CA ASP A 101 -17.84 -2.86 -21.79
C ASP A 101 -18.45 -4.07 -21.08
N TRP A 102 -19.14 -4.94 -21.81
CA TRP A 102 -19.75 -6.16 -21.25
C TRP A 102 -18.73 -7.15 -20.66
N ARG A 103 -17.42 -7.01 -21.01
CA ARG A 103 -16.31 -7.80 -20.44
C ARG A 103 -15.75 -7.20 -19.16
N PHE A 104 -16.26 -6.06 -18.72
CA PHE A 104 -15.85 -5.36 -17.51
C PHE A 104 -14.33 -5.10 -17.43
N ARG A 105 -13.71 -4.72 -18.55
CA ARG A 105 -12.28 -4.39 -18.62
C ARG A 105 -12.02 -3.00 -18.04
N ILE A 106 -10.93 -2.87 -17.29
CA ILE A 106 -10.44 -1.63 -16.72
C ILE A 106 -9.25 -1.16 -17.59
N TYR A 107 -9.24 0.09 -18.01
CA TYR A 107 -8.21 0.67 -18.85
C TYR A 107 -7.21 1.45 -17.99
N VAL A 108 -5.94 0.97 -17.91
CA VAL A 108 -4.88 1.53 -17.07
C VAL A 108 -4.60 2.99 -17.41
N SER A 109 -4.56 3.33 -18.70
CA SER A 109 -4.27 4.70 -19.17
C SER A 109 -5.29 5.75 -18.69
N SER A 110 -6.52 5.33 -18.41
CA SER A 110 -7.62 6.19 -17.99
C SER A 110 -8.13 5.93 -16.57
N ILE A 111 -7.34 5.26 -15.74
CA ILE A 111 -7.72 4.93 -14.36
C ILE A 111 -8.05 6.15 -13.51
N HIS A 112 -7.42 7.30 -13.77
CA HIS A 112 -7.71 8.56 -13.10
C HIS A 112 -9.19 8.99 -13.24
N LYS A 113 -9.91 8.51 -14.25
CA LYS A 113 -11.35 8.75 -14.44
C LYS A 113 -12.23 7.93 -13.48
N ALA A 114 -11.67 6.93 -12.83
CA ALA A 114 -12.37 6.12 -11.83
C ALA A 114 -12.40 6.78 -10.44
N LYS A 115 -11.77 7.94 -10.27
CA LYS A 115 -11.90 8.73 -9.05
C LYS A 115 -13.35 9.12 -8.80
N HIS A 116 -13.78 9.04 -7.57
CA HIS A 116 -15.14 9.39 -7.13
C HIS A 116 -15.11 10.50 -6.09
N GLY A 117 -16.28 11.14 -5.85
CA GLY A 117 -16.35 12.29 -4.97
C GLY A 117 -16.04 12.00 -3.49
N SER A 118 -16.13 10.73 -3.08
CA SER A 118 -15.93 10.28 -1.69
C SER A 118 -14.51 9.73 -1.45
N ASP A 119 -13.55 10.02 -2.32
CA ASP A 119 -12.14 9.62 -2.17
C ASP A 119 -11.40 10.47 -1.12
N THR A 120 -10.14 10.13 -0.85
CA THR A 120 -9.29 10.87 0.11
C THR A 120 -8.64 12.12 -0.50
N GLY A 121 -8.74 12.34 -1.81
CA GLY A 121 -8.08 13.43 -2.50
C GLY A 121 -6.55 13.34 -2.56
N VAL A 122 -5.96 12.23 -2.14
CA VAL A 122 -4.50 12.01 -2.11
C VAL A 122 -3.90 11.91 -3.51
N TYR A 123 -4.65 11.41 -4.49
CA TYR A 123 -4.26 11.55 -5.90
C TYR A 123 -4.89 12.81 -6.51
N ASP A 124 -4.15 13.49 -7.38
CA ASP A 124 -4.69 14.57 -8.20
C ASP A 124 -5.49 14.02 -9.41
N ILE A 125 -5.91 14.92 -10.31
CA ILE A 125 -6.70 14.57 -11.49
C ILE A 125 -5.92 13.73 -12.52
N ASP A 126 -4.59 13.76 -12.48
CA ASP A 126 -3.70 13.03 -13.37
C ASP A 126 -3.15 11.75 -12.71
N GLY A 127 -3.58 11.46 -11.47
CA GLY A 127 -3.13 10.30 -10.71
C GLY A 127 -1.75 10.49 -10.06
N GLN A 128 -1.29 11.75 -9.92
CA GLN A 128 -0.08 12.04 -9.17
C GLN A 128 -0.36 12.07 -7.66
N LEU A 129 0.60 11.60 -6.85
CA LEU A 129 0.48 11.62 -5.41
C LEU A 129 0.71 13.03 -4.87
N ARG A 130 -0.29 13.54 -4.16
CA ARG A 130 -0.23 14.82 -3.45
C ARG A 130 0.29 14.58 -2.04
N GLU A 131 1.60 14.68 -1.86
CA GLU A 131 2.28 14.42 -0.59
C GLU A 131 1.69 15.24 0.57
N ASN A 132 1.39 16.52 0.34
CA ASN A 132 0.77 17.38 1.34
C ASN A 132 -0.61 16.86 1.78
N MET A 133 -1.45 16.41 0.85
CA MET A 133 -2.77 15.86 1.17
C MET A 133 -2.67 14.54 1.93
N PHE A 134 -1.67 13.71 1.60
CA PHE A 134 -1.38 12.50 2.35
C PHE A 134 -0.96 12.81 3.79
N ASP A 135 -0.11 13.80 3.98
CA ASP A 135 0.34 14.25 5.30
C ASP A 135 -0.80 14.88 6.11
N GLU A 136 -1.64 15.70 5.47
CA GLU A 136 -2.83 16.30 6.07
C GLU A 136 -3.85 15.24 6.48
N MET A 137 -4.04 14.17 5.69
CA MET A 137 -4.90 13.05 6.02
C MET A 137 -4.47 12.40 7.35
N PHE A 138 -3.18 12.12 7.52
CA PHE A 138 -2.67 11.58 8.78
C PHE A 138 -2.77 12.59 9.93
N ALA A 139 -2.41 13.85 9.70
CA ALA A 139 -2.51 14.90 10.71
C ALA A 139 -3.94 15.08 11.22
N HIS A 140 -4.93 14.85 10.35
CA HIS A 140 -6.35 15.03 10.68
C HIS A 140 -6.95 13.80 11.37
N TYR A 141 -6.61 12.58 10.92
CA TYR A 141 -7.29 11.37 11.36
C TYR A 141 -6.49 10.53 12.38
N ASP A 142 -5.15 10.60 12.43
CA ASP A 142 -4.33 9.99 13.48
C ASP A 142 -4.40 10.84 14.75
N THR A 143 -5.53 10.76 15.45
CA THR A 143 -5.82 11.57 16.64
C THR A 143 -4.86 11.30 17.78
N GLY A 144 -4.36 10.07 17.86
CA GLY A 144 -3.37 9.64 18.85
C GLY A 144 -1.93 9.98 18.49
N ARG A 145 -1.66 10.54 17.30
CA ARG A 145 -0.30 10.80 16.77
C ARG A 145 0.61 9.58 16.85
N THR A 146 0.05 8.42 16.53
CA THR A 146 0.73 7.14 16.63
C THR A 146 1.55 6.78 15.39
N GLY A 147 1.36 7.52 14.28
CA GLY A 147 1.92 7.22 12.98
C GLY A 147 1.15 6.15 12.20
N GLY A 148 -0.03 5.78 12.68
CA GLY A 148 -0.89 4.78 12.03
C GLY A 148 -2.37 4.99 12.35
N LEU A 149 -3.26 4.68 11.39
CA LEU A 149 -4.70 4.81 11.54
C LEU A 149 -5.31 3.54 12.13
N SER A 150 -6.06 3.65 13.23
CA SER A 150 -6.89 2.57 13.77
C SER A 150 -8.14 2.34 12.92
N ALA A 151 -8.83 1.21 13.10
CA ALA A 151 -10.08 0.91 12.40
C ALA A 151 -11.15 1.99 12.60
N GLY A 152 -11.25 2.54 13.82
CA GLY A 152 -12.17 3.64 14.14
C GLY A 152 -11.82 4.93 13.41
N GLU A 153 -10.52 5.27 13.32
CA GLU A 153 -10.03 6.45 12.59
C GLU A 153 -10.26 6.31 11.09
N VAL A 154 -10.00 5.11 10.52
CA VAL A 154 -10.33 4.81 9.11
C VAL A 154 -11.84 4.92 8.87
N TRP A 155 -12.67 4.37 9.74
CA TRP A 155 -14.13 4.49 9.61
C TRP A 155 -14.61 5.94 9.68
N HIS A 156 -14.04 6.73 10.61
CA HIS A 156 -14.33 8.16 10.71
C HIS A 156 -13.95 8.89 9.42
N MET A 157 -12.77 8.61 8.87
CA MET A 157 -12.31 9.18 7.60
C MET A 157 -13.26 8.86 6.45
N ILE A 158 -13.60 7.59 6.25
CA ILE A 158 -14.54 7.15 5.19
C ILE A 158 -15.89 7.85 5.37
N SER A 159 -16.40 7.91 6.61
CA SER A 159 -17.69 8.50 6.90
C SER A 159 -17.73 10.00 6.63
N ARG A 160 -16.64 10.70 6.93
CA ARG A 160 -16.51 12.15 6.72
C ARG A 160 -16.35 12.53 5.24
N ASN A 161 -15.68 11.69 4.47
CA ASN A 161 -15.43 11.95 3.05
C ASN A 161 -16.63 11.65 2.14
N ARG A 162 -17.76 11.17 2.68
CA ARG A 162 -18.94 10.88 1.88
C ARG A 162 -19.54 12.13 1.24
N CYS A 163 -19.63 12.12 -0.08
CA CYS A 163 -20.38 13.12 -0.83
C CYS A 163 -21.83 12.71 -0.96
N ALA A 164 -22.78 13.65 -0.81
CA ALA A 164 -24.20 13.38 -0.74
C ALA A 164 -24.80 12.69 -1.99
N ALA A 165 -24.26 12.98 -3.16
CA ALA A 165 -24.74 12.46 -4.45
C ALA A 165 -23.85 11.33 -5.01
N ASP A 166 -23.10 10.61 -4.17
CA ASP A 166 -22.12 9.62 -4.59
C ASP A 166 -22.28 8.26 -3.85
N PRO A 167 -23.44 7.60 -3.92
CA PRO A 167 -23.65 6.32 -3.22
C PRO A 167 -22.75 5.21 -3.76
N ALA A 168 -22.39 5.23 -5.04
CA ALA A 168 -21.42 4.31 -5.60
C ALA A 168 -20.02 4.53 -5.00
N GLY A 169 -19.58 5.79 -4.88
CA GLY A 169 -18.31 6.14 -4.23
C GLY A 169 -18.27 5.77 -2.75
N TRP A 170 -19.40 5.76 -2.03
CA TRP A 170 -19.43 5.25 -0.65
C TRP A 170 -19.08 3.75 -0.59
N ALA A 171 -19.68 2.96 -1.50
CA ALA A 171 -19.41 1.53 -1.57
C ALA A 171 -17.96 1.28 -1.98
N PHE A 172 -17.43 2.07 -2.92
CA PHE A 172 -16.02 2.00 -3.35
C PHE A 172 -15.07 2.31 -2.22
N SER A 173 -15.20 3.48 -1.61
CA SER A 173 -14.36 3.91 -0.51
C SER A 173 -14.36 2.88 0.63
N PHE A 174 -15.52 2.32 0.96
CA PHE A 174 -15.62 1.24 1.93
C PHE A 174 -14.81 0.01 1.48
N MET A 175 -14.99 -0.45 0.24
CA MET A 175 -14.32 -1.66 -0.27
C MET A 175 -12.81 -1.47 -0.38
N GLU A 176 -12.35 -0.32 -0.87
CA GLU A 176 -10.94 0.02 -0.98
C GLU A 176 -10.26 0.04 0.38
N TRP A 177 -10.85 0.75 1.34
CA TRP A 177 -10.28 0.84 2.69
C TRP A 177 -10.41 -0.45 3.49
N TRP A 178 -11.46 -1.22 3.24
CA TRP A 178 -11.61 -2.53 3.83
C TRP A 178 -10.55 -3.51 3.35
N THR A 179 -10.30 -3.57 2.05
CA THR A 179 -9.23 -4.42 1.50
C THR A 179 -7.84 -3.92 1.90
N THR A 180 -7.64 -2.61 1.95
CA THR A 180 -6.41 -1.99 2.44
C THR A 180 -6.18 -2.31 3.92
N TRP A 181 -7.21 -2.20 4.75
CA TRP A 181 -7.16 -2.60 6.15
C TRP A 181 -6.74 -4.06 6.31
N LEU A 182 -7.38 -4.97 5.58
CA LEU A 182 -7.05 -6.38 5.60
C LEU A 182 -5.61 -6.66 5.21
N LEU A 183 -5.13 -5.91 4.23
CA LEU A 183 -3.79 -6.12 3.68
C LEU A 183 -2.70 -5.50 4.56
N LEU A 184 -2.93 -4.38 5.22
CA LEU A 184 -1.88 -3.56 5.83
C LEU A 184 -1.91 -3.47 7.34
N GLN A 185 -3.05 -3.78 7.98
CA GLN A 185 -3.13 -3.57 9.42
C GLN A 185 -2.08 -4.39 10.18
N GLU A 186 -1.45 -3.77 11.15
CA GLU A 186 -0.53 -4.37 12.11
C GLU A 186 -0.82 -3.81 13.50
N ASN A 187 -1.08 -4.68 14.44
CA ASN A 187 -1.47 -4.30 15.80
C ASN A 187 -2.69 -3.37 15.86
N GLY A 188 -3.66 -3.61 14.94
CA GLY A 188 -4.88 -2.84 14.86
C GLY A 188 -4.72 -1.45 14.24
N ARG A 189 -3.64 -1.21 13.47
CA ARG A 189 -3.38 0.06 12.77
C ARG A 189 -2.84 -0.15 11.37
N VAL A 190 -3.19 0.73 10.46
CA VAL A 190 -2.54 0.87 9.15
C VAL A 190 -1.46 1.94 9.26
N TRP A 191 -0.21 1.52 9.15
CA TRP A 191 0.93 2.41 9.34
C TRP A 191 1.17 3.31 8.14
N ARG A 192 1.63 4.54 8.41
CA ARG A 192 1.82 5.59 7.41
C ARG A 192 2.72 5.17 6.26
N ASP A 193 3.86 4.55 6.56
CA ASP A 193 4.84 4.15 5.53
C ASP A 193 4.32 3.02 4.64
N ASP A 194 3.58 2.05 5.21
CA ASP A 194 2.95 0.99 4.44
C ASP A 194 1.81 1.52 3.56
N LEU A 195 1.01 2.44 4.08
CA LEU A 195 -0.03 3.07 3.30
C LEU A 195 0.55 3.94 2.17
N LYS A 196 1.65 4.65 2.43
CA LYS A 196 2.36 5.41 1.40
C LYS A 196 2.89 4.49 0.30
N ALA A 197 3.47 3.34 0.68
CA ALA A 197 3.93 2.33 -0.27
C ALA A 197 2.76 1.66 -1.04
N CYS A 198 1.56 1.62 -0.45
CA CYS A 198 0.34 1.23 -1.15
C CYS A 198 -0.02 2.26 -2.23
N TYR A 199 -0.07 3.53 -1.87
CA TYR A 199 -0.39 4.61 -2.82
C TYR A 199 0.62 4.73 -3.96
N ASP A 200 1.92 4.52 -3.72
CA ASP A 200 2.94 4.60 -4.77
C ASP A 200 3.06 3.31 -5.62
N GLY A 201 2.32 2.25 -5.26
CA GLY A 201 2.25 0.97 -5.96
C GLY A 201 3.40 0.01 -5.67
N SER A 202 4.35 0.35 -4.81
CA SER A 202 5.51 -0.51 -4.51
C SER A 202 5.18 -1.69 -3.59
N LEU A 203 4.14 -1.55 -2.77
CA LEU A 203 3.82 -2.51 -1.73
C LEU A 203 3.33 -3.86 -2.27
N PHE A 204 2.47 -3.85 -3.28
CA PHE A 204 1.87 -5.09 -3.80
C PHE A 204 2.92 -6.05 -4.34
N TRP A 205 3.89 -5.55 -5.09
CA TRP A 205 5.01 -6.34 -5.60
C TRP A 205 5.87 -6.90 -4.47
N ARG A 206 6.12 -6.12 -3.43
CA ARG A 206 6.87 -6.56 -2.24
C ARG A 206 6.16 -7.73 -1.56
N ILE A 207 4.84 -7.61 -1.35
CA ILE A 207 4.02 -8.66 -0.73
C ILE A 207 4.00 -9.93 -1.60
N ALA A 208 3.68 -9.81 -2.88
CA ALA A 208 3.57 -10.94 -3.80
C ALA A 208 4.89 -11.70 -3.93
N ASN A 209 6.01 -10.98 -4.07
CA ASN A 209 7.34 -11.57 -4.15
C ASN A 209 7.77 -12.26 -2.84
N GLY A 210 7.42 -11.68 -1.71
CA GLY A 210 7.64 -12.29 -0.42
C GLY A 210 6.88 -13.60 -0.26
N ARG A 211 5.64 -13.60 -0.70
CA ARG A 211 4.79 -14.77 -0.65
C ARG A 211 5.26 -15.88 -1.58
N LYS A 212 5.69 -15.57 -2.81
CA LYS A 212 6.27 -16.57 -3.73
C LYS A 212 7.46 -17.31 -3.09
N ARG A 213 8.30 -16.60 -2.34
CA ARG A 213 9.43 -17.20 -1.62
C ARG A 213 8.94 -18.15 -0.52
N ARG A 214 8.01 -17.70 0.32
CA ARG A 214 7.47 -18.52 1.43
C ARG A 214 6.68 -19.74 0.95
N ASN A 215 5.90 -19.63 -0.11
CA ASN A 215 5.16 -20.77 -0.66
C ASN A 215 6.06 -21.92 -1.12
N LYS A 216 7.33 -21.67 -1.42
CA LYS A 216 8.32 -22.69 -1.70
C LYS A 216 8.80 -23.42 -0.43
N GLU A 217 8.88 -22.68 0.68
CA GLU A 217 9.38 -23.18 1.96
C GLU A 217 8.25 -23.81 2.82
N GLU A 218 7.05 -23.23 2.74
CA GLU A 218 5.90 -23.60 3.57
C GLU A 218 4.61 -23.75 2.72
N PRO A 219 4.30 -24.93 2.17
CA PRO A 219 3.10 -25.14 1.32
C PRO A 219 1.77 -24.80 1.99
N ALA A 220 1.69 -24.79 3.33
CA ALA A 220 0.48 -24.42 4.07
C ALA A 220 -0.01 -23.00 3.76
N TRP A 221 0.87 -22.10 3.34
CA TRP A 221 0.55 -20.73 2.93
C TRP A 221 -0.25 -20.64 1.63
N GLN A 222 -0.31 -21.74 0.86
CA GLN A 222 -1.11 -21.79 -0.37
C GLN A 222 -2.61 -21.68 -0.12
N LYS A 223 -3.09 -22.06 1.08
CA LYS A 223 -4.51 -21.95 1.42
C LYS A 223 -5.02 -20.51 1.34
N GLY A 224 -4.15 -19.55 1.68
CA GLY A 224 -4.47 -18.14 1.61
C GLY A 224 -5.43 -17.69 2.72
N TYR A 225 -5.64 -16.42 2.76
CA TYR A 225 -6.36 -15.67 3.77
C TYR A 225 -7.83 -15.49 3.40
N GLY A 226 -8.73 -15.60 4.34
CA GLY A 226 -10.17 -15.56 4.12
C GLY A 226 -10.93 -14.65 5.07
N VAL A 227 -12.25 -14.76 4.97
CA VAL A 227 -13.17 -13.98 5.81
C VAL A 227 -12.96 -14.25 7.30
N GLU A 228 -12.62 -15.50 7.67
CA GLU A 228 -12.35 -15.86 9.08
C GLU A 228 -11.16 -15.09 9.65
N ASP A 229 -10.08 -15.02 8.90
CA ASP A 229 -8.89 -14.27 9.31
C ASP A 229 -9.19 -12.77 9.40
N PHE A 230 -10.06 -12.28 8.52
CA PHE A 230 -10.54 -10.91 8.55
C PHE A 230 -11.25 -10.61 9.88
N VAL A 231 -12.22 -11.43 10.25
CA VAL A 231 -12.97 -11.25 11.50
C VAL A 231 -12.00 -11.31 12.69
N ARG A 232 -11.07 -12.26 12.70
CA ARG A 232 -10.02 -12.35 13.72
C ARG A 232 -9.11 -11.12 13.73
N GLY A 233 -8.70 -10.64 12.56
CA GLY A 233 -7.87 -9.46 12.43
C GLY A 233 -8.53 -8.20 12.95
N MET A 234 -9.83 -8.02 12.71
CA MET A 234 -10.60 -6.90 13.27
C MET A 234 -10.67 -6.93 14.79
N TRP A 235 -10.95 -8.10 15.37
CA TRP A 235 -11.23 -8.23 16.81
C TRP A 235 -9.98 -8.43 17.66
N ASN A 236 -8.96 -9.11 17.12
CA ASN A 236 -7.80 -9.53 17.90
C ASN A 236 -6.49 -8.80 17.53
N GLY A 237 -6.56 -7.81 16.68
CA GLY A 237 -5.37 -7.07 16.21
C GLY A 237 -4.35 -7.94 15.45
N ARG A 238 -4.69 -9.20 15.12
CA ARG A 238 -3.82 -10.07 14.35
C ARG A 238 -3.75 -9.60 12.91
N THR A 239 -2.55 -9.54 12.40
CA THR A 239 -2.24 -9.01 11.10
C THR A 239 -1.75 -10.08 10.16
N TRP A 240 -1.83 -9.79 8.90
CA TRP A 240 -1.17 -10.47 7.82
C TRP A 240 0.33 -10.55 7.94
N LYS A 241 0.96 -9.69 8.72
CA LYS A 241 2.39 -9.66 8.96
C LYS A 241 2.88 -10.83 9.82
N THR A 242 1.99 -11.73 10.28
CA THR A 242 2.40 -13.05 10.74
C THR A 242 3.08 -13.88 9.64
N TRP A 243 2.95 -13.44 8.38
CA TRP A 243 3.73 -13.94 7.25
C TRP A 243 4.78 -12.92 6.78
N GLU A 244 5.24 -12.12 7.72
CA GLU A 244 6.32 -11.19 7.48
C GLU A 244 7.48 -11.83 6.72
N LEU A 245 7.93 -11.09 5.72
CA LEU A 245 9.26 -11.30 5.18
C LEU A 245 10.23 -11.27 6.35
N LYS A 246 10.82 -12.41 6.73
CA LYS A 246 11.94 -12.42 7.68
C LYS A 246 12.95 -11.39 7.21
N GLY A 247 13.11 -10.31 7.95
CA GLY A 247 13.98 -9.18 7.60
C GLY A 247 13.31 -7.82 7.51
N HIS A 248 11.97 -7.74 7.56
CA HIS A 248 11.29 -6.47 7.74
C HIS A 248 10.94 -6.28 9.23
N GLN A 249 11.95 -6.07 10.04
CA GLN A 249 11.74 -5.47 11.36
C GLN A 249 11.18 -4.07 11.10
N SER A 250 9.99 -3.80 11.62
CA SER A 250 9.46 -2.44 11.65
C SER A 250 10.54 -1.54 12.25
N ARG A 251 10.99 -0.54 11.52
CA ARG A 251 12.04 0.39 11.98
C ARG A 251 11.62 1.17 13.23
N PHE A 252 10.41 0.97 13.71
CA PHE A 252 9.83 1.66 14.85
C PHE A 252 9.73 0.81 16.14
N GLY A 253 10.05 -0.49 16.11
CA GLY A 253 10.00 -1.37 17.29
C GLY A 253 11.28 -1.43 18.13
N SER A 254 12.38 -0.82 17.70
CA SER A 254 13.70 -0.99 18.34
C SER A 254 14.14 0.13 19.30
N SER A 255 13.34 1.20 19.46
CA SER A 255 13.80 2.38 20.22
C SER A 255 13.36 2.44 21.69
N ASN A 256 12.65 1.46 22.24
CA ASN A 256 12.13 1.58 23.60
C ASN A 256 12.31 0.34 24.51
N LYS A 257 13.35 -0.49 24.28
CA LYS A 257 13.66 -1.60 25.21
C LYS A 257 14.95 -1.42 26.00
N ASP A 258 15.76 -0.39 25.75
CA ASP A 258 17.04 -0.18 26.45
C ASP A 258 17.02 0.96 27.48
N ALA A 259 15.85 1.45 27.86
CA ALA A 259 15.71 2.45 28.95
C ALA A 259 14.93 1.86 30.12
N GLY A 260 15.51 0.90 30.82
CA GLY A 260 14.82 0.33 31.99
C GLY A 260 15.54 -0.82 32.70
N SER A 261 16.83 -0.73 32.89
CA SER A 261 17.52 -1.59 33.87
C SER A 261 18.67 -0.81 34.48
N GLY A 262 18.30 0.21 35.22
CA GLY A 262 19.16 0.89 36.18
C GLY A 262 18.99 0.17 37.52
N SER A 263 20.00 -0.56 37.94
CA SER A 263 20.14 -1.25 39.20
C SER A 263 19.87 -0.34 40.37
N ASP A 264 18.84 -0.65 41.15
CA ASP A 264 18.64 -0.17 42.49
C ASP A 264 19.56 -0.96 43.45
N GLN A 265 20.73 -0.40 43.77
CA GLN A 265 21.56 -0.86 44.86
C GLN A 265 21.20 -0.04 46.11
N THR A 266 20.29 -0.56 46.90
CA THR A 266 20.11 -0.10 48.27
C THR A 266 21.30 -0.55 49.12
N ALA A 267 22.13 0.40 49.52
CA ALA A 267 23.10 0.22 50.60
C ALA A 267 22.41 0.21 51.96
N PRO A 268 22.81 -0.62 52.93
CA PRO A 268 22.23 -0.66 54.25
C PRO A 268 22.75 0.49 55.09
N LEU A 269 21.83 1.18 55.76
CA LEU A 269 22.14 2.10 56.84
C LEU A 269 22.57 1.32 58.08
N VAL A 270 23.78 1.58 58.56
CA VAL A 270 24.30 1.20 59.90
C VAL A 270 24.18 2.41 60.80
N ASN A 271 23.54 2.17 61.96
CA ASN A 271 23.38 3.00 63.17
C ASN A 271 22.49 4.24 63.06
#